data_3e72084f46feca202f1f963025a1960c
#
_entry.id   3e72084f46feca202f1f963025a1960c
#
_cell.length_a   1.000
_cell.length_b   1.000
_cell.length_c   1.000
_cell.angle_alpha   90.00
_cell.angle_beta   90.00
_cell.angle_gamma   90.00
#
_symmetry.space_group_name_H-M   'P 1'
#
loop_
_entity.id
_entity.type
_entity.pdbx_description
1 polymer ?
#
loop_
_entity_poly.entity_id
_entity_poly.type
_entity_poly.pdbx_seq_one_letter_code
_entity_poly.pdbx_strand_id
1 'polypeptide(L)'
;MAIVKMKAVTIAAQISEFDTVVEKYVYGRDIHLENAMSVISNRGKLKNFEENNEYDIVAKNALSIMNLANYTVNKKLIAPESVKLGDMQNFIDGINEHIEEERDQSDELSERIKANEAAIEQLNLMLSMDVDLSKIFKFEFIRCRFGHIPKTGYKTLITYLDNLETFFIKTAEDATDVWGFYFAPLLKERKIEEVFNSLYFEPMDISEDYVGTPLEIKRGLLNQNQKLKQQIEELSAKTAEMISSSADKLCGIYNLAKKRHQFSEVRRNAIHGDMFFYIVGWMDEKSAKSLEKEINGSDDVVMFYMEDAEDVKDIQPPTKLKNNPVFKPFEMFVKMYGLPSYTEIDPTGILAVTYILFFGIMFGDVGQSLVLAIAGFIVYKVKKWDLGGIVGMVGISGVIFGFIYGSFFGNEEIIPELFHTTALNPMNEIALMLGGTIGMGVLIIIFGMVLNVINRRTSSCR
;
A
#
# COMPACT_ATOMS: atom_id res chain seq x y z
N MET A 1 -7.69 -17.93 -30.59
CA MET A 1 -7.04 -18.30 -29.32
C MET A 1 -6.69 -17.02 -28.58
N ALA A 2 -7.04 -16.92 -27.30
CA ALA A 2 -6.76 -15.74 -26.48
C ALA A 2 -5.32 -15.70 -25.94
N ILE A 3 -4.59 -16.82 -26.02
CA ILE A 3 -3.18 -16.90 -25.71
C ILE A 3 -2.37 -16.43 -26.93
N VAL A 4 -1.51 -15.47 -26.71
CA VAL A 4 -0.64 -14.89 -27.76
C VAL A 4 0.43 -15.91 -28.14
N LYS A 5 0.67 -16.09 -29.46
CA LYS A 5 1.76 -16.95 -29.93
C LYS A 5 3.09 -16.29 -29.59
N MET A 6 3.89 -16.99 -28.78
CA MET A 6 5.21 -16.55 -28.34
C MET A 6 6.29 -17.18 -29.25
N LYS A 7 7.39 -16.44 -29.43
CA LYS A 7 8.61 -16.86 -30.10
C LYS A 7 9.76 -16.74 -29.14
N ALA A 8 10.61 -17.77 -29.11
CA ALA A 8 11.91 -17.64 -28.48
C ALA A 8 12.81 -16.78 -29.38
N VAL A 9 13.42 -15.77 -28.82
CA VAL A 9 14.34 -14.88 -29.55
C VAL A 9 15.71 -14.92 -28.92
N THR A 10 16.73 -15.00 -29.76
CA THR A 10 18.13 -14.92 -29.36
C THR A 10 18.78 -13.75 -30.09
N ILE A 11 19.36 -12.84 -29.32
CA ILE A 11 20.13 -11.69 -29.83
C ILE A 11 21.59 -11.95 -29.48
N ALA A 12 22.48 -11.94 -30.49
CA ALA A 12 23.91 -12.09 -30.29
C ALA A 12 24.67 -10.95 -30.98
N ALA A 13 25.66 -10.38 -30.29
CA ALA A 13 26.53 -9.33 -30.82
C ALA A 13 27.88 -9.33 -30.09
N GLN A 14 28.80 -8.44 -30.49
CA GLN A 14 30.09 -8.31 -29.82
C GLN A 14 29.93 -7.75 -28.41
N ILE A 15 30.74 -8.24 -27.46
CA ILE A 15 30.68 -7.82 -26.04
C ILE A 15 30.87 -6.31 -25.89
N SER A 16 31.73 -5.69 -26.72
CA SER A 16 31.96 -4.25 -26.71
C SER A 16 30.72 -3.40 -27.01
N GLU A 17 29.74 -3.97 -27.69
CA GLU A 17 28.51 -3.29 -28.13
C GLU A 17 27.31 -3.61 -27.25
N PHE A 18 27.52 -4.31 -26.09
CA PHE A 18 26.45 -4.78 -25.25
C PHE A 18 25.45 -3.67 -24.90
N ASP A 19 25.94 -2.56 -24.36
CA ASP A 19 25.07 -1.45 -23.87
C ASP A 19 24.29 -0.81 -25.03
N THR A 20 24.93 -0.61 -26.20
CA THR A 20 24.30 -0.07 -27.39
C THR A 20 23.20 -0.97 -27.93
N VAL A 21 23.47 -2.27 -28.00
CA VAL A 21 22.51 -3.29 -28.45
C VAL A 21 21.33 -3.41 -27.48
N VAL A 22 21.61 -3.43 -26.18
CA VAL A 22 20.55 -3.45 -25.17
C VAL A 22 19.67 -2.19 -25.23
N GLU A 23 20.28 -1.01 -25.37
CA GLU A 23 19.53 0.24 -25.45
C GLU A 23 18.63 0.29 -26.69
N LYS A 24 19.15 -0.14 -27.86
CA LYS A 24 18.44 -0.02 -29.13
C LYS A 24 17.40 -1.11 -29.35
N TYR A 25 17.70 -2.35 -28.94
CA TYR A 25 16.91 -3.53 -29.32
C TYR A 25 16.19 -4.22 -28.18
N VAL A 26 16.58 -3.97 -26.91
CA VAL A 26 16.01 -4.65 -25.74
C VAL A 26 15.24 -3.65 -24.85
N TYR A 27 15.85 -2.49 -24.58
CA TYR A 27 15.28 -1.52 -23.67
C TYR A 27 13.94 -0.97 -24.16
N GLY A 28 12.95 -0.96 -23.26
CA GLY A 28 11.60 -0.45 -23.55
C GLY A 28 10.72 -1.39 -24.39
N ARG A 29 11.21 -2.59 -24.72
CA ARG A 29 10.44 -3.63 -25.42
C ARG A 29 9.92 -4.68 -24.45
N ASP A 30 8.82 -5.32 -24.83
CA ASP A 30 8.20 -6.38 -24.03
C ASP A 30 8.86 -7.73 -24.33
N ILE A 31 10.09 -7.91 -23.82
CA ILE A 31 10.87 -9.15 -23.90
C ILE A 31 10.87 -9.77 -22.52
N HIS A 32 10.38 -10.99 -22.40
CA HIS A 32 10.53 -11.80 -21.21
C HIS A 32 11.87 -12.50 -21.26
N LEU A 33 12.85 -11.94 -20.52
CA LEU A 33 14.20 -12.47 -20.50
C LEU A 33 14.25 -13.82 -19.79
N GLU A 34 15.00 -14.74 -20.38
CA GLU A 34 15.31 -16.05 -19.79
C GLU A 34 16.81 -16.13 -19.46
N ASN A 35 17.14 -16.96 -18.49
CA ASN A 35 18.54 -17.22 -18.22
C ASN A 35 19.16 -17.98 -19.40
N ALA A 36 19.99 -17.29 -20.18
CA ALA A 36 20.57 -17.85 -21.39
C ALA A 36 21.40 -19.12 -21.15
N MET A 37 21.96 -19.28 -19.93
CA MET A 37 22.68 -20.49 -19.54
C MET A 37 21.78 -21.72 -19.47
N SER A 38 20.49 -21.57 -19.19
CA SER A 38 19.53 -22.67 -19.13
C SER A 38 19.05 -23.10 -20.51
N VAL A 39 19.08 -22.18 -21.50
CA VAL A 39 18.54 -22.41 -22.86
C VAL A 39 19.56 -22.95 -23.82
N ILE A 40 20.80 -22.48 -23.76
CA ILE A 40 21.86 -22.85 -24.72
C ILE A 40 22.48 -24.18 -24.34
N SER A 41 22.29 -25.19 -25.22
CA SER A 41 22.72 -26.57 -24.99
C SER A 41 24.24 -26.75 -25.00
N ASN A 42 24.97 -25.90 -25.73
CA ASN A 42 26.43 -26.01 -25.89
C ASN A 42 27.17 -25.03 -24.94
N ARG A 43 27.37 -25.47 -23.68
CA ARG A 43 27.88 -24.63 -22.57
C ARG A 43 29.40 -24.45 -22.52
N GLY A 44 30.18 -25.02 -23.46
CA GLY A 44 31.61 -25.31 -23.31
C GLY A 44 32.54 -24.18 -22.84
N LYS A 45 32.31 -22.90 -23.19
CA LYS A 45 33.15 -21.77 -22.78
C LYS A 45 32.33 -20.51 -22.41
N LEU A 46 31.03 -20.67 -22.22
CA LEU A 46 30.12 -19.55 -21.92
C LEU A 46 30.09 -19.25 -20.41
N LYS A 47 30.09 -17.98 -20.04
CA LYS A 47 30.08 -17.50 -18.66
C LYS A 47 28.94 -16.51 -18.47
N ASN A 48 28.42 -16.43 -17.26
CA ASN A 48 27.52 -15.36 -16.87
C ASN A 48 28.31 -14.06 -16.65
N PHE A 49 27.68 -12.92 -16.88
CA PHE A 49 28.25 -11.66 -16.45
C PHE A 49 28.23 -11.57 -14.92
N GLU A 50 29.37 -11.20 -14.33
CA GLU A 50 29.45 -10.89 -12.90
C GLU A 50 28.99 -9.44 -12.71
N GLU A 51 27.85 -9.24 -12.04
CA GLU A 51 27.33 -7.89 -11.83
C GLU A 51 26.60 -7.76 -10.48
N ASN A 52 27.00 -6.75 -9.71
CA ASN A 52 26.28 -6.32 -8.51
C ASN A 52 25.27 -5.24 -8.90
N ASN A 53 23.98 -5.53 -8.67
CA ASN A 53 22.91 -4.62 -9.05
C ASN A 53 22.51 -3.70 -7.88
N GLU A 54 23.31 -2.66 -7.63
CA GLU A 54 23.05 -1.67 -6.60
C GLU A 54 22.13 -0.54 -7.08
N TYR A 55 21.87 -0.44 -8.38
CA TYR A 55 21.02 0.61 -8.95
C TYR A 55 19.55 0.51 -8.52
N ASP A 56 19.06 -0.69 -8.17
CA ASP A 56 17.70 -0.87 -7.65
C ASP A 56 17.50 -0.16 -6.30
N ILE A 57 18.51 -0.24 -5.41
CA ILE A 57 18.50 0.42 -4.11
C ILE A 57 18.46 1.94 -4.29
N VAL A 58 19.32 2.45 -5.18
CA VAL A 58 19.36 3.89 -5.50
C VAL A 58 18.02 4.39 -6.05
N ALA A 59 17.42 3.64 -6.97
CA ALA A 59 16.12 3.99 -7.54
C ALA A 59 15.00 3.97 -6.47
N LYS A 60 14.98 2.97 -5.59
CA LYS A 60 13.99 2.86 -4.52
C LYS A 60 14.11 4.02 -3.52
N ASN A 61 15.32 4.34 -3.09
CA ASN A 61 15.59 5.43 -2.16
C ASN A 61 15.21 6.78 -2.77
N ALA A 62 15.60 7.05 -4.02
CA ALA A 62 15.20 8.27 -4.72
C ALA A 62 13.68 8.41 -4.85
N LEU A 63 12.98 7.30 -5.16
CA LEU A 63 11.52 7.29 -5.25
C LEU A 63 10.86 7.53 -3.88
N SER A 64 11.41 6.95 -2.81
CA SER A 64 10.92 7.16 -1.45
C SER A 64 10.97 8.64 -1.05
N ILE A 65 12.10 9.31 -1.31
CA ILE A 65 12.27 10.75 -1.02
C ILE A 65 11.29 11.58 -1.85
N MET A 66 11.13 11.28 -3.15
CA MET A 66 10.18 12.01 -4.00
C MET A 66 8.73 11.85 -3.52
N ASN A 67 8.37 10.66 -3.02
CA ASN A 67 7.03 10.41 -2.47
C ASN A 67 6.75 11.22 -1.20
N LEU A 68 7.75 11.45 -0.33
CA LEU A 68 7.61 12.32 0.84
C LEU A 68 7.19 13.75 0.46
N ALA A 69 7.69 14.25 -0.68
CA ALA A 69 7.33 15.57 -1.20
C ALA A 69 6.12 15.56 -2.15
N ASN A 70 5.42 14.44 -2.31
CA ASN A 70 4.34 14.28 -3.30
C ASN A 70 4.73 14.65 -4.74
N TYR A 71 6.03 14.49 -5.09
CA TYR A 71 6.53 14.82 -6.42
C TYR A 71 6.25 13.68 -7.41
N THR A 72 5.66 14.04 -8.57
CA THR A 72 5.36 13.07 -9.62
C THR A 72 6.54 12.87 -10.54
N VAL A 73 6.92 11.61 -10.78
CA VAL A 73 8.05 11.26 -11.63
C VAL A 73 7.86 11.76 -13.06
N ASN A 74 8.74 12.64 -13.51
CA ASN A 74 8.81 13.10 -14.91
C ASN A 74 9.78 12.20 -15.69
N LYS A 75 9.24 11.35 -16.54
CA LYS A 75 10.03 10.39 -17.36
C LYS A 75 10.99 11.04 -18.36
N LYS A 76 10.87 12.34 -18.63
CA LYS A 76 11.74 13.06 -19.57
C LYS A 76 13.03 13.58 -18.93
N LEU A 77 13.07 13.67 -17.61
CA LEU A 77 14.25 14.10 -16.87
C LEU A 77 15.14 12.88 -16.62
N ILE A 78 16.29 12.83 -17.29
CA ILE A 78 17.31 11.79 -17.10
C ILE A 78 18.61 12.49 -16.72
N ALA A 79 19.27 12.05 -15.67
CA ALA A 79 20.58 12.56 -15.31
C ALA A 79 21.63 12.20 -16.40
N PRO A 80 22.70 12.99 -16.55
CA PRO A 80 23.77 12.68 -17.50
C PRO A 80 24.35 11.30 -17.26
N GLU A 81 24.66 10.57 -18.34
CA GLU A 81 25.22 9.21 -18.26
C GLU A 81 26.60 9.14 -17.59
N SER A 82 27.30 10.30 -17.51
CA SER A 82 28.58 10.42 -16.81
C SER A 82 28.48 10.27 -15.28
N VAL A 83 27.28 10.38 -14.70
CA VAL A 83 27.07 10.26 -13.24
C VAL A 83 27.32 8.81 -12.80
N LYS A 84 28.30 8.62 -11.91
CA LYS A 84 28.64 7.30 -11.36
C LYS A 84 27.68 6.88 -10.25
N LEU A 85 27.66 5.59 -9.96
CA LEU A 85 26.85 5.02 -8.88
C LEU A 85 27.11 5.69 -7.51
N GLY A 86 28.39 5.85 -7.16
CA GLY A 86 28.79 6.51 -5.92
C GLY A 86 28.30 7.96 -5.80
N ASP A 87 28.27 8.72 -6.92
CA ASP A 87 27.76 10.09 -6.92
C ASP A 87 26.24 10.13 -6.68
N MET A 88 25.52 9.14 -7.21
CA MET A 88 24.07 8.99 -6.96
C MET A 88 23.80 8.64 -5.51
N GLN A 89 24.54 7.67 -4.96
CA GLN A 89 24.44 7.25 -3.55
C GLN A 89 24.74 8.42 -2.62
N ASN A 90 25.89 9.06 -2.77
CA ASN A 90 26.27 10.21 -1.93
C ASN A 90 25.25 11.34 -1.95
N PHE A 91 24.64 11.60 -3.09
CA PHE A 91 23.61 12.63 -3.20
C PHE A 91 22.32 12.24 -2.46
N ILE A 92 21.89 10.98 -2.58
CA ILE A 92 20.70 10.47 -1.89
C ILE A 92 20.94 10.38 -0.40
N ASP A 93 22.11 9.88 0.01
CA ASP A 93 22.50 9.75 1.43
C ASP A 93 22.56 11.11 2.13
N GLY A 94 23.09 12.14 1.45
CA GLY A 94 23.08 13.50 1.99
C GLY A 94 21.65 14.07 2.21
N ILE A 95 20.69 13.72 1.34
CA ILE A 95 19.29 14.13 1.56
C ILE A 95 18.67 13.32 2.70
N ASN A 96 18.93 12.01 2.76
CA ASN A 96 18.43 11.16 3.84
C ASN A 96 18.94 11.60 5.21
N GLU A 97 20.23 11.95 5.31
CA GLU A 97 20.84 12.45 6.55
C GLU A 97 20.10 13.70 7.06
N HIS A 98 19.79 14.65 6.20
CA HIS A 98 19.00 15.83 6.57
C HIS A 98 17.56 15.48 6.99
N ILE A 99 16.93 14.50 6.34
CA ILE A 99 15.58 14.03 6.70
C ILE A 99 15.61 13.35 8.09
N GLU A 100 16.64 12.55 8.37
CA GLU A 100 16.81 11.89 9.67
C GLU A 100 17.09 12.91 10.77
N GLU A 101 17.98 13.88 10.54
CA GLU A 101 18.24 14.98 11.49
C GLU A 101 16.97 15.78 11.83
N GLU A 102 16.16 16.12 10.84
CA GLU A 102 14.87 16.83 11.05
C GLU A 102 13.91 15.97 11.86
N ARG A 103 13.83 14.68 11.54
CA ARG A 103 12.96 13.74 12.25
C ARG A 103 13.36 13.62 13.72
N ASP A 104 14.64 13.46 14.01
CA ASP A 104 15.15 13.35 15.38
C ASP A 104 14.84 14.63 16.18
N GLN A 105 15.03 15.81 15.58
CA GLN A 105 14.67 17.07 16.20
C GLN A 105 13.16 17.20 16.43
N SER A 106 12.36 16.80 15.47
CA SER A 106 10.88 16.82 15.55
C SER A 106 10.38 15.88 16.64
N ASP A 107 10.97 14.70 16.75
CA ASP A 107 10.64 13.71 17.78
C ASP A 107 10.99 14.24 19.19
N GLU A 108 12.16 14.87 19.38
CA GLU A 108 12.53 15.50 20.64
C GLU A 108 11.53 16.62 21.04
N LEU A 109 11.16 17.49 20.09
CA LEU A 109 10.17 18.54 20.35
C LEU A 109 8.80 17.96 20.68
N SER A 110 8.42 16.89 20.01
CA SER A 110 7.14 16.18 20.24
C SER A 110 7.10 15.52 21.62
N GLU A 111 8.21 14.95 22.09
CA GLU A 111 8.29 14.42 23.46
C GLU A 111 8.15 15.53 24.51
N ARG A 112 8.75 16.69 24.27
CA ARG A 112 8.58 17.86 25.16
C ARG A 112 7.12 18.35 25.18
N ILE A 113 6.44 18.35 24.03
CA ILE A 113 5.01 18.68 23.97
C ILE A 113 4.19 17.70 24.79
N LYS A 114 4.42 16.39 24.68
CA LYS A 114 3.73 15.35 25.46
C LYS A 114 3.96 15.52 26.96
N ALA A 115 5.20 15.80 27.35
CA ALA A 115 5.51 16.07 28.77
C ALA A 115 4.76 17.30 29.30
N ASN A 116 4.72 18.38 28.53
CA ASN A 116 3.97 19.59 28.88
C ASN A 116 2.45 19.31 28.91
N GLU A 117 1.91 18.52 28.01
CA GLU A 117 0.48 18.15 27.99
C GLU A 117 0.11 17.32 29.23
N ALA A 118 0.95 16.36 29.65
CA ALA A 118 0.76 15.63 30.90
C ALA A 118 0.80 16.54 32.12
N ALA A 119 1.72 17.50 32.13
CA ALA A 119 1.80 18.51 33.20
C ALA A 119 0.55 19.43 33.23
N ILE A 120 0.02 19.81 32.06
CA ILE A 120 -1.21 20.58 31.95
C ILE A 120 -2.40 19.81 32.52
N GLU A 121 -2.49 18.49 32.26
CA GLU A 121 -3.54 17.63 32.84
C GLU A 121 -3.48 17.61 34.36
N GLN A 122 -2.27 17.49 34.94
CA GLN A 122 -2.09 17.57 36.40
C GLN A 122 -2.50 18.95 36.96
N LEU A 123 -2.10 20.03 36.29
CA LEU A 123 -2.45 21.40 36.70
C LEU A 123 -3.96 21.67 36.62
N ASN A 124 -4.67 21.02 35.69
CA ASN A 124 -6.14 21.12 35.59
C ASN A 124 -6.83 20.66 36.87
N LEU A 125 -6.27 19.71 37.60
CA LEU A 125 -6.78 19.23 38.87
C LEU A 125 -6.60 20.22 40.02
N MET A 126 -5.78 21.26 39.83
CA MET A 126 -5.40 22.24 40.83
C MET A 126 -5.91 23.66 40.50
N LEU A 127 -6.67 23.88 39.42
CA LEU A 127 -7.08 25.19 38.94
C LEU A 127 -7.93 25.99 39.93
N SER A 128 -8.56 25.30 40.91
CA SER A 128 -9.33 25.98 41.98
C SER A 128 -8.43 26.67 43.00
N MET A 129 -7.11 26.41 42.98
CA MET A 129 -6.16 27.07 43.89
C MET A 129 -5.57 28.30 43.25
N ASP A 130 -5.77 29.44 43.90
CA ASP A 130 -5.14 30.74 43.56
C ASP A 130 -3.93 30.99 44.46
N VAL A 131 -3.03 30.02 44.51
CA VAL A 131 -1.82 30.07 45.35
C VAL A 131 -0.61 29.69 44.50
N ASP A 132 0.50 30.41 44.73
CA ASP A 132 1.78 30.13 44.10
C ASP A 132 2.34 28.81 44.63
N LEU A 133 2.47 27.81 43.74
CA LEU A 133 2.97 26.45 44.07
C LEU A 133 4.38 26.48 44.66
N SER A 134 5.23 27.40 44.19
CA SER A 134 6.60 27.54 44.71
C SER A 134 6.67 27.90 46.19
N LYS A 135 5.63 28.61 46.71
CA LYS A 135 5.53 28.92 48.12
C LYS A 135 5.10 27.71 48.96
N ILE A 136 4.25 26.87 48.41
CA ILE A 136 3.78 25.65 49.07
C ILE A 136 4.95 24.65 49.26
N PHE A 137 5.77 24.44 48.23
CA PHE A 137 6.88 23.52 48.27
C PHE A 137 8.07 23.98 49.13
N LYS A 138 8.15 25.31 49.42
CA LYS A 138 9.20 25.90 50.24
C LYS A 138 8.91 25.92 51.75
N PHE A 139 7.84 25.30 52.22
CA PHE A 139 7.57 25.23 53.66
C PHE A 139 8.64 24.36 54.36
N GLU A 140 9.30 24.96 55.36
CA GLU A 140 10.40 24.29 56.10
C GLU A 140 9.86 23.31 57.16
N PHE A 141 8.68 23.55 57.74
CA PHE A 141 8.13 22.77 58.86
C PHE A 141 6.91 21.96 58.51
N ILE A 142 6.40 22.09 57.29
CA ILE A 142 5.18 21.47 56.81
C ILE A 142 5.48 20.72 55.51
N ARG A 143 5.20 19.42 55.49
CA ARG A 143 5.20 18.65 54.24
C ARG A 143 3.85 18.79 53.55
N CYS A 144 3.89 19.10 52.27
CA CYS A 144 2.73 19.13 51.42
C CYS A 144 2.76 17.95 50.43
N ARG A 145 1.65 17.29 50.25
CA ARG A 145 1.49 16.21 49.25
C ARG A 145 0.21 16.44 48.48
N PHE A 146 0.29 16.35 47.16
CA PHE A 146 -0.86 16.34 46.27
C PHE A 146 -1.17 14.91 45.86
N GLY A 147 -2.44 14.60 45.67
CA GLY A 147 -2.88 13.29 45.23
C GLY A 147 -4.40 13.18 45.20
N HIS A 148 -4.86 11.97 45.02
CA HIS A 148 -6.28 11.66 45.04
C HIS A 148 -6.64 10.61 46.09
N ILE A 149 -7.89 10.64 46.50
CA ILE A 149 -8.47 9.73 47.46
C ILE A 149 -9.85 9.26 46.96
N PRO A 150 -10.20 7.98 47.01
CA PRO A 150 -11.53 7.52 46.66
C PRO A 150 -12.62 8.25 47.49
N LYS A 151 -13.76 8.55 46.88
CA LYS A 151 -14.88 9.25 47.58
C LYS A 151 -15.31 8.61 48.86
N THR A 152 -15.19 7.30 48.98
CA THR A 152 -15.47 6.55 50.22
C THR A 152 -14.45 6.89 51.30
N GLY A 153 -13.18 6.92 50.95
CA GLY A 153 -12.07 7.30 51.85
C GLY A 153 -12.16 8.77 52.26
N TYR A 154 -12.54 9.64 51.34
CA TYR A 154 -12.73 11.09 51.60
C TYR A 154 -13.84 11.35 52.64
N LYS A 155 -14.97 10.63 52.57
CA LYS A 155 -16.02 10.75 53.57
C LYS A 155 -15.54 10.35 54.96
N THR A 156 -14.71 9.31 55.05
CA THR A 156 -14.10 8.88 56.30
C THR A 156 -13.07 9.89 56.80
N LEU A 157 -12.22 10.40 55.88
CA LEU A 157 -11.22 11.41 56.19
C LEU A 157 -11.81 12.64 56.89
N ILE A 158 -12.92 13.21 56.38
CA ILE A 158 -13.58 14.39 56.96
C ILE A 158 -13.94 14.15 58.41
N THR A 159 -14.34 12.92 58.76
CA THR A 159 -14.74 12.57 60.16
C THR A 159 -13.52 12.54 61.10
N TYR A 160 -12.33 12.24 60.58
CA TYR A 160 -11.10 12.14 61.37
C TYR A 160 -10.24 13.39 61.38
N LEU A 161 -10.45 14.34 60.43
CA LEU A 161 -9.62 15.55 60.25
C LEU A 161 -9.51 16.37 61.55
N ASP A 162 -10.58 16.52 62.31
CA ASP A 162 -10.58 17.30 63.55
C ASP A 162 -9.66 16.71 64.63
N ASN A 163 -9.36 15.44 64.57
CA ASN A 163 -8.46 14.71 65.49
C ASN A 163 -7.03 14.53 64.95
N LEU A 164 -6.81 14.84 63.66
CA LEU A 164 -5.52 14.78 62.99
C LEU A 164 -5.01 16.22 62.82
N GLU A 165 -3.89 16.55 63.39
CA GLU A 165 -3.25 17.88 63.21
C GLU A 165 -2.81 18.05 61.75
N THR A 166 -3.75 17.98 60.77
CA THR A 166 -3.56 18.07 59.34
C THR A 166 -4.74 18.78 58.68
N PHE A 167 -4.53 19.30 57.49
CA PHE A 167 -5.55 19.87 56.66
C PHE A 167 -5.57 19.19 55.32
N PHE A 168 -6.75 18.95 54.77
CA PHE A 168 -6.95 18.49 53.40
C PHE A 168 -7.73 19.57 52.63
N ILE A 169 -7.10 20.09 51.57
CA ILE A 169 -7.72 21.08 50.69
C ILE A 169 -8.13 20.37 49.41
N LYS A 170 -9.42 20.20 49.22
CA LYS A 170 -9.97 19.63 47.98
C LYS A 170 -9.80 20.62 46.84
N THR A 171 -9.26 20.19 45.70
CA THR A 171 -9.05 21.00 44.51
C THR A 171 -9.94 20.61 43.35
N ALA A 172 -10.18 19.31 43.15
CA ALA A 172 -11.05 18.78 42.11
C ALA A 172 -11.78 17.52 42.60
N GLU A 173 -12.76 17.09 41.84
CA GLU A 173 -13.52 15.86 42.08
C GLU A 173 -13.96 15.29 40.73
N ASP A 174 -13.78 14.00 40.53
CA ASP A 174 -14.30 13.27 39.40
C ASP A 174 -15.38 12.26 39.81
N ALA A 175 -15.72 11.26 38.97
CA ALA A 175 -16.76 10.28 39.28
C ALA A 175 -16.41 9.39 40.47
N THR A 176 -15.14 9.04 40.70
CA THR A 176 -14.63 8.06 41.67
C THR A 176 -13.82 8.67 42.78
N ASP A 177 -13.06 9.72 42.50
CA ASP A 177 -12.01 10.23 43.35
C ASP A 177 -12.17 11.72 43.67
N VAL A 178 -11.52 12.14 44.78
CA VAL A 178 -11.38 13.50 45.20
C VAL A 178 -9.91 13.88 45.20
N TRP A 179 -9.57 14.92 44.49
CA TRP A 179 -8.20 15.42 44.34
C TRP A 179 -7.95 16.54 45.36
N GLY A 180 -6.76 16.57 45.95
CA GLY A 180 -6.43 17.63 46.87
C GLY A 180 -5.05 17.55 47.46
N PHE A 181 -4.72 18.57 48.23
CA PHE A 181 -3.48 18.67 49.01
C PHE A 181 -3.74 18.33 50.47
N TYR A 182 -2.89 17.51 51.06
CA TYR A 182 -2.80 17.47 52.52
C TYR A 182 -1.48 18.13 53.02
N PHE A 183 -1.56 18.70 54.21
CA PHE A 183 -0.45 19.41 54.85
C PHE A 183 -0.17 18.75 56.18
N ALA A 184 1.05 18.21 56.37
CA ALA A 184 1.46 17.52 57.60
C ALA A 184 2.63 18.20 58.23
N PRO A 185 2.62 18.47 59.57
CA PRO A 185 3.80 18.91 60.29
C PRO A 185 4.93 17.85 60.16
N LEU A 186 6.13 18.25 59.90
CA LEU A 186 7.27 17.34 59.70
C LEU A 186 7.44 16.34 60.86
N LEU A 187 7.19 16.79 62.10
CA LEU A 187 7.31 15.95 63.30
C LEU A 187 6.27 14.83 63.35
N LYS A 188 5.18 14.93 62.57
CA LYS A 188 4.08 13.97 62.55
C LYS A 188 3.85 13.38 61.17
N GLU A 189 4.69 13.68 60.20
CA GLU A 189 4.56 13.27 58.76
C GLU A 189 4.25 11.81 58.65
N ARG A 190 5.04 10.89 59.25
CA ARG A 190 4.90 9.47 59.14
C ARG A 190 3.54 8.97 59.64
N LYS A 191 3.04 9.48 60.75
CA LYS A 191 1.74 9.07 61.31
C LYS A 191 0.59 9.52 60.43
N ILE A 192 0.67 10.72 59.87
CA ILE A 192 -0.36 11.29 58.98
C ILE A 192 -0.33 10.53 57.67
N GLU A 193 0.82 10.23 57.09
CA GLU A 193 0.98 9.47 55.86
C GLU A 193 0.40 8.03 56.03
N GLU A 194 0.63 7.36 57.15
CA GLU A 194 0.02 6.05 57.45
C GLU A 194 -1.51 6.12 57.45
N VAL A 195 -2.12 7.18 57.97
CA VAL A 195 -3.57 7.39 57.95
C VAL A 195 -4.06 7.63 56.52
N PHE A 196 -3.42 8.50 55.73
CA PHE A 196 -3.82 8.74 54.35
C PHE A 196 -3.68 7.49 53.49
N ASN A 197 -2.60 6.73 53.66
CA ASN A 197 -2.43 5.42 52.99
C ASN A 197 -3.52 4.42 53.36
N SER A 198 -3.98 4.40 54.60
CA SER A 198 -5.09 3.54 55.03
C SER A 198 -6.42 3.91 54.40
N LEU A 199 -6.56 5.13 53.91
CA LEU A 199 -7.71 5.64 53.20
C LEU A 199 -7.53 5.59 51.67
N TYR A 200 -6.49 4.88 51.19
CA TYR A 200 -6.16 4.73 49.75
C TYR A 200 -5.83 6.06 49.07
N PHE A 201 -5.11 6.95 49.78
CA PHE A 201 -4.57 8.15 49.16
C PHE A 201 -3.39 7.78 48.27
N GLU A 202 -3.45 8.14 47.01
CA GLU A 202 -2.37 7.96 46.05
C GLU A 202 -1.70 9.30 45.78
N PRO A 203 -0.43 9.49 46.18
CA PRO A 203 0.28 10.73 45.94
C PRO A 203 0.62 10.86 44.44
N MET A 204 0.54 12.09 43.95
CA MET A 204 0.98 12.47 42.61
C MET A 204 2.14 13.46 42.73
N ASP A 205 3.26 13.15 42.06
CA ASP A 205 4.42 14.03 42.05
C ASP A 205 4.17 15.24 41.15
N ILE A 206 4.43 16.42 41.71
CA ILE A 206 4.38 17.70 41.00
C ILE A 206 5.80 18.23 40.93
N SER A 207 6.23 18.74 39.79
CA SER A 207 7.55 19.34 39.69
C SER A 207 7.67 20.54 40.64
N GLU A 208 8.74 20.50 41.49
CA GLU A 208 9.06 21.59 42.39
C GLU A 208 9.57 22.84 41.66
N ASP A 209 9.92 22.73 40.38
CA ASP A 209 10.39 23.83 39.53
C ASP A 209 9.26 24.79 39.10
N TYR A 210 8.00 24.46 39.38
CA TYR A 210 6.90 25.32 39.02
C TYR A 210 6.84 26.58 39.88
N VAL A 211 6.87 27.74 39.21
CA VAL A 211 6.79 29.08 39.85
C VAL A 211 5.52 29.80 39.38
N GLY A 212 4.67 30.23 40.34
CA GLY A 212 3.42 30.87 40.05
C GLY A 212 2.17 30.05 40.36
N THR A 213 1.03 30.57 40.05
CA THR A 213 -0.26 29.88 40.22
C THR A 213 -0.46 28.80 39.17
N PRO A 214 -1.25 27.73 39.46
CA PRO A 214 -1.54 26.68 38.47
C PRO A 214 -2.04 27.21 37.13
N LEU A 215 -2.81 28.28 37.13
CA LEU A 215 -3.35 28.92 35.94
C LEU A 215 -2.25 29.61 35.11
N GLU A 216 -1.33 30.30 35.79
CA GLU A 216 -0.21 30.99 35.12
C GLU A 216 0.75 29.97 34.50
N ILE A 217 1.11 28.89 35.22
CA ILE A 217 1.94 27.81 34.75
C ILE A 217 1.31 27.14 33.54
N LYS A 218 0.03 26.76 33.61
CA LYS A 218 -0.72 26.21 32.50
C LYS A 218 -0.68 27.10 31.25
N ARG A 219 -0.90 28.40 31.40
CA ARG A 219 -0.81 29.37 30.28
C ARG A 219 0.60 29.40 29.69
N GLY A 220 1.61 29.37 30.53
CA GLY A 220 3.03 29.30 30.12
C GLY A 220 3.31 28.04 29.27
N LEU A 221 2.89 26.87 29.75
CA LEU A 221 3.06 25.59 29.05
C LEU A 221 2.29 25.54 27.72
N LEU A 222 1.07 26.08 27.68
CA LEU A 222 0.29 26.18 26.41
C LEU A 222 1.00 27.06 25.39
N ASN A 223 1.50 28.23 25.81
CA ASN A 223 2.28 29.11 24.94
C ASN A 223 3.58 28.44 24.46
N GLN A 224 4.25 27.66 25.33
CA GLN A 224 5.42 26.90 24.96
C GLN A 224 5.10 25.82 23.94
N ASN A 225 4.03 25.06 24.15
CA ASN A 225 3.58 24.05 23.19
C ASN A 225 3.25 24.65 21.82
N GLN A 226 2.65 25.83 21.80
CA GLN A 226 2.36 26.53 20.53
C GLN A 226 3.66 26.89 19.79
N LYS A 227 4.68 27.38 20.51
CA LYS A 227 6.00 27.65 19.90
C LYS A 227 6.69 26.40 19.40
N LEU A 228 6.65 25.31 20.19
CA LEU A 228 7.25 24.03 19.80
C LEU A 228 6.55 23.46 18.53
N LYS A 229 5.22 23.55 18.44
CA LYS A 229 4.47 23.16 17.24
C LYS A 229 4.87 24.01 16.03
N GLN A 230 5.04 25.32 16.19
CA GLN A 230 5.54 26.18 15.11
C GLN A 230 6.95 25.79 14.66
N GLN A 231 7.85 25.44 15.60
CA GLN A 231 9.20 24.97 15.25
C GLN A 231 9.16 23.66 14.43
N ILE A 232 8.29 22.71 14.78
CA ILE A 232 8.09 21.47 14.02
C ILE A 232 7.59 21.80 12.61
N GLU A 233 6.63 22.70 12.47
CA GLU A 233 6.11 23.14 11.16
C GLU A 233 7.20 23.81 10.32
N GLU A 234 8.04 24.68 10.93
CA GLU A 234 9.16 25.32 10.24
C GLU A 234 10.23 24.33 9.79
N LEU A 235 10.55 23.30 10.61
CA LEU A 235 11.47 22.23 10.25
C LEU A 235 10.95 21.44 9.07
N SER A 236 9.71 20.99 9.12
CA SER A 236 9.09 20.22 8.04
C SER A 236 8.95 21.03 6.74
N ALA A 237 8.67 22.33 6.84
CA ALA A 237 8.63 23.22 5.69
C ALA A 237 10.01 23.37 5.02
N LYS A 238 11.09 23.53 5.79
CA LYS A 238 12.46 23.61 5.29
C LYS A 238 12.87 22.33 4.56
N THR A 239 12.57 21.17 5.14
CA THR A 239 12.86 19.88 4.52
C THR A 239 12.07 19.69 3.24
N ALA A 240 10.79 20.06 3.21
CA ALA A 240 9.97 20.02 2.01
C ALA A 240 10.51 20.94 0.90
N GLU A 241 10.97 22.14 1.23
CA GLU A 241 11.59 23.08 0.30
C GLU A 241 12.91 22.52 -0.25
N MET A 242 13.77 21.94 0.58
CA MET A 242 15.01 21.29 0.17
C MET A 242 14.75 20.14 -0.81
N ILE A 243 13.79 19.25 -0.49
CA ILE A 243 13.44 18.13 -1.37
C ILE A 243 12.87 18.68 -2.68
N SER A 244 11.99 19.67 -2.63
CA SER A 244 11.38 20.30 -3.82
C SER A 244 12.44 20.94 -4.73
N SER A 245 13.41 21.65 -4.17
CA SER A 245 14.52 22.25 -4.94
C SER A 245 15.43 21.20 -5.59
N SER A 246 15.54 20.02 -4.97
CA SER A 246 16.34 18.89 -5.45
C SER A 246 15.54 17.91 -6.31
N ALA A 247 14.23 18.10 -6.46
CA ALA A 247 13.31 17.14 -7.05
C ALA A 247 13.64 16.77 -8.50
N ASP A 248 14.03 17.74 -9.33
CA ASP A 248 14.40 17.48 -10.71
C ASP A 248 15.67 16.63 -10.81
N LYS A 249 16.65 16.89 -9.95
CA LYS A 249 17.89 16.10 -9.88
C LYS A 249 17.63 14.70 -9.36
N LEU A 250 16.79 14.55 -8.32
CA LEU A 250 16.34 13.26 -7.80
C LEU A 250 15.61 12.46 -8.88
N CYS A 251 14.71 13.10 -9.62
CA CYS A 251 13.97 12.47 -10.71
C CYS A 251 14.92 12.02 -11.84
N GLY A 252 15.92 12.82 -12.18
CA GLY A 252 16.95 12.46 -13.15
C GLY A 252 17.77 11.25 -12.70
N ILE A 253 18.20 11.22 -11.44
CA ILE A 253 18.94 10.10 -10.83
C ILE A 253 18.05 8.84 -10.81
N TYR A 254 16.79 8.96 -10.40
CA TYR A 254 15.84 7.85 -10.40
C TYR A 254 15.70 7.22 -11.79
N ASN A 255 15.46 8.03 -12.81
CA ASN A 255 15.28 7.53 -14.18
C ASN A 255 16.57 6.89 -14.74
N LEU A 256 17.74 7.47 -14.46
CA LEU A 256 19.03 6.92 -14.85
C LEU A 256 19.32 5.61 -14.09
N ALA A 257 19.11 5.57 -12.78
CA ALA A 257 19.29 4.36 -11.97
C ALA A 257 18.35 3.24 -12.44
N LYS A 258 17.08 3.57 -12.75
CA LYS A 258 16.12 2.63 -13.31
C LYS A 258 16.55 2.09 -14.69
N LYS A 259 17.06 2.95 -15.56
CA LYS A 259 17.61 2.54 -16.86
C LYS A 259 18.77 1.54 -16.65
N ARG A 260 19.74 1.90 -15.80
CA ARG A 260 20.91 1.05 -15.51
C ARG A 260 20.52 -0.25 -14.79
N HIS A 261 19.54 -0.21 -13.90
CA HIS A 261 18.99 -1.42 -13.29
C HIS A 261 18.43 -2.38 -14.33
N GLN A 262 17.68 -1.90 -15.32
CA GLN A 262 17.18 -2.73 -16.41
C GLN A 262 18.31 -3.33 -17.25
N PHE A 263 19.38 -2.55 -17.53
CA PHE A 263 20.55 -3.06 -18.24
C PHE A 263 21.26 -4.17 -17.43
N SER A 264 21.39 -3.97 -16.13
CA SER A 264 21.93 -4.94 -15.20
C SER A 264 21.11 -6.24 -15.16
N GLU A 265 19.78 -6.15 -15.18
CA GLU A 265 18.88 -7.30 -15.29
C GLU A 265 19.08 -8.06 -16.62
N VAL A 266 19.27 -7.33 -17.73
CA VAL A 266 19.59 -7.96 -19.01
C VAL A 266 20.93 -8.68 -18.96
N ARG A 267 21.97 -8.05 -18.40
CA ARG A 267 23.30 -8.68 -18.24
C ARG A 267 23.25 -9.92 -17.37
N ARG A 268 22.52 -9.89 -16.25
CA ARG A 268 22.38 -11.03 -15.34
C ARG A 268 21.79 -12.26 -16.03
N ASN A 269 20.87 -12.05 -16.97
CA ASN A 269 20.24 -13.13 -17.74
C ASN A 269 21.01 -13.48 -19.02
N ALA A 270 21.93 -12.63 -19.46
CA ALA A 270 22.77 -12.86 -20.63
C ALA A 270 24.00 -13.73 -20.29
N ILE A 271 24.56 -14.34 -21.31
CA ILE A 271 25.83 -15.06 -21.22
C ILE A 271 26.80 -14.54 -22.27
N HIS A 272 28.08 -14.72 -22.02
CA HIS A 272 29.10 -14.32 -22.98
C HIS A 272 30.16 -15.40 -23.16
N GLY A 273 30.73 -15.47 -24.36
CA GLY A 273 31.98 -16.16 -24.68
C GLY A 273 33.13 -15.16 -24.65
N ASP A 274 34.19 -15.50 -25.44
CA ASP A 274 35.37 -14.63 -25.52
C ASP A 274 35.12 -13.36 -26.37
N MET A 275 34.24 -13.38 -27.36
CA MET A 275 33.98 -12.27 -28.29
C MET A 275 32.52 -11.84 -28.37
N PHE A 276 31.58 -12.75 -28.15
CA PHE A 276 30.14 -12.50 -28.33
C PHE A 276 29.37 -12.71 -27.05
N PHE A 277 28.28 -11.94 -26.88
CA PHE A 277 27.28 -12.20 -25.86
C PHE A 277 25.99 -12.70 -26.51
N TYR A 278 25.14 -13.33 -25.68
CA TYR A 278 23.85 -13.88 -26.06
C TYR A 278 22.80 -13.48 -25.04
N ILE A 279 21.72 -12.86 -25.55
CA ILE A 279 20.51 -12.57 -24.78
C ILE A 279 19.41 -13.47 -25.31
N VAL A 280 18.74 -14.18 -24.42
CA VAL A 280 17.63 -15.08 -24.78
C VAL A 280 16.37 -14.63 -24.05
N GLY A 281 15.24 -14.71 -24.72
CA GLY A 281 13.96 -14.35 -24.14
C GLY A 281 12.77 -14.71 -25.02
N TRP A 282 11.58 -14.40 -24.52
CA TRP A 282 10.34 -14.64 -25.22
C TRP A 282 9.70 -13.34 -25.66
N MET A 283 9.20 -13.28 -26.87
CA MET A 283 8.43 -12.16 -27.42
C MET A 283 7.17 -12.66 -28.11
N ASP A 284 6.17 -11.80 -28.22
CA ASP A 284 5.04 -12.08 -29.09
C ASP A 284 5.47 -12.07 -30.57
N GLU A 285 4.89 -12.95 -31.36
CA GLU A 285 5.29 -13.19 -32.77
C GLU A 285 5.31 -11.90 -33.61
N LYS A 286 4.38 -10.95 -33.38
CA LYS A 286 4.33 -9.68 -34.12
C LYS A 286 5.50 -8.78 -33.78
N SER A 287 5.81 -8.65 -32.50
CA SER A 287 6.91 -7.84 -31.99
C SER A 287 8.25 -8.45 -32.40
N ALA A 288 8.40 -9.76 -32.35
CA ALA A 288 9.60 -10.47 -32.78
C ALA A 288 9.89 -10.26 -34.28
N LYS A 289 8.87 -10.38 -35.14
CA LYS A 289 9.02 -10.10 -36.59
C LYS A 289 9.29 -8.62 -36.88
N SER A 290 8.78 -7.70 -36.06
CA SER A 290 9.11 -6.28 -36.21
C SER A 290 10.56 -6.00 -35.85
N LEU A 291 11.03 -6.60 -34.75
CA LEU A 291 12.43 -6.50 -34.33
C LEU A 291 13.40 -7.09 -35.34
N GLU A 292 13.08 -8.26 -35.89
CA GLU A 292 13.84 -8.89 -36.95
C GLU A 292 14.03 -7.97 -38.17
N LYS A 293 12.96 -7.33 -38.63
CA LYS A 293 13.03 -6.39 -39.76
C LYS A 293 13.88 -5.16 -39.44
N GLU A 294 13.81 -4.66 -38.21
CA GLU A 294 14.59 -3.51 -37.75
C GLU A 294 16.07 -3.83 -37.69
N ILE A 295 16.44 -4.99 -37.13
CA ILE A 295 17.83 -5.46 -37.06
C ILE A 295 18.39 -5.70 -38.48
N ASN A 296 17.63 -6.39 -39.32
CA ASN A 296 18.07 -6.66 -40.71
C ASN A 296 18.14 -5.41 -41.57
N GLY A 297 17.47 -4.33 -41.21
CA GLY A 297 17.53 -3.02 -41.87
C GLY A 297 18.58 -2.06 -41.31
N SER A 298 19.30 -2.44 -40.26
CA SER A 298 20.38 -1.66 -39.65
C SER A 298 21.75 -2.12 -40.13
N ASP A 299 22.73 -1.22 -40.04
CA ASP A 299 24.13 -1.54 -40.34
C ASP A 299 24.86 -2.19 -39.15
N ASP A 300 24.14 -2.48 -38.04
CA ASP A 300 24.70 -3.06 -36.84
C ASP A 300 25.02 -4.55 -37.06
N VAL A 301 26.16 -5.01 -36.54
CA VAL A 301 26.56 -6.43 -36.59
C VAL A 301 25.87 -7.20 -35.46
N VAL A 302 24.55 -7.35 -35.57
CA VAL A 302 23.72 -8.08 -34.62
C VAL A 302 23.10 -9.27 -35.29
N MET A 303 23.30 -10.45 -34.70
CA MET A 303 22.62 -11.67 -35.13
C MET A 303 21.32 -11.84 -34.35
N PHE A 304 20.23 -12.02 -35.09
CA PHE A 304 18.92 -12.28 -34.53
C PHE A 304 18.41 -13.63 -34.98
N TYR A 305 18.03 -14.47 -34.03
CA TYR A 305 17.49 -15.79 -34.31
C TYR A 305 16.14 -15.95 -33.61
N MET A 306 15.18 -16.56 -34.28
CA MET A 306 13.80 -16.71 -33.79
C MET A 306 13.35 -18.17 -34.00
N GLU A 307 12.89 -18.80 -32.94
CA GLU A 307 12.33 -20.15 -32.92
C GLU A 307 10.87 -20.18 -32.50
N ASP A 308 10.14 -21.17 -32.96
CA ASP A 308 8.81 -21.46 -32.46
C ASP A 308 8.88 -22.02 -31.04
N ALA A 309 7.88 -21.67 -30.21
CA ALA A 309 7.78 -22.14 -28.83
C ALA A 309 7.74 -23.71 -28.74
N GLU A 310 7.33 -24.34 -29.81
CA GLU A 310 7.23 -25.81 -29.91
C GLU A 310 8.58 -26.50 -30.14
N ASP A 311 9.54 -25.75 -30.68
CA ASP A 311 10.87 -26.29 -31.01
C ASP A 311 11.84 -26.20 -29.81
N VAL A 312 11.54 -25.35 -28.82
CA VAL A 312 12.34 -25.18 -27.59
C VAL A 312 11.92 -26.20 -26.54
N LYS A 313 12.82 -27.18 -26.24
CA LYS A 313 12.47 -28.31 -25.37
C LYS A 313 12.62 -28.06 -23.88
N ASP A 314 13.51 -27.18 -23.48
CA ASP A 314 13.95 -27.06 -22.07
C ASP A 314 13.23 -25.98 -21.27
N ILE A 315 12.46 -25.08 -21.92
CA ILE A 315 11.83 -23.95 -21.28
C ILE A 315 10.41 -23.72 -21.80
N GLN A 316 9.47 -23.56 -20.89
CA GLN A 316 8.09 -23.25 -21.25
C GLN A 316 7.91 -21.75 -21.50
N PRO A 317 7.28 -21.34 -22.61
CA PRO A 317 7.02 -19.95 -22.89
C PRO A 317 6.06 -19.34 -21.86
N PRO A 318 6.24 -18.07 -21.50
CA PRO A 318 5.31 -17.37 -20.61
C PRO A 318 3.96 -17.21 -21.30
N THR A 319 2.88 -17.33 -20.53
CA THR A 319 1.52 -17.17 -21.03
C THR A 319 1.13 -15.70 -21.02
N LYS A 320 0.90 -15.14 -22.20
CA LYS A 320 0.36 -13.78 -22.38
C LYS A 320 -1.06 -13.86 -22.91
N LEU A 321 -2.01 -13.37 -22.09
CA LEU A 321 -3.42 -13.31 -22.48
C LEU A 321 -3.70 -12.06 -23.32
N LYS A 322 -4.52 -12.20 -24.34
CA LYS A 322 -5.03 -11.11 -25.18
C LYS A 322 -6.47 -11.37 -25.54
N ASN A 323 -7.33 -11.06 -24.63
CA ASN A 323 -8.78 -11.22 -24.84
C ASN A 323 -9.42 -10.03 -25.55
N ASN A 324 -10.63 -10.29 -26.08
CA ASN A 324 -11.48 -9.27 -26.66
C ASN A 324 -11.78 -8.17 -25.60
N PRO A 325 -11.95 -6.89 -25.97
CA PRO A 325 -12.25 -5.80 -25.02
C PRO A 325 -13.38 -6.09 -24.03
N VAL A 326 -14.37 -6.90 -24.44
CA VAL A 326 -15.48 -7.34 -23.59
C VAL A 326 -15.02 -8.28 -22.48
N PHE A 327 -14.11 -9.22 -22.77
CA PHE A 327 -13.62 -10.21 -21.79
C PHE A 327 -12.35 -9.78 -21.07
N LYS A 328 -11.65 -8.76 -21.60
CA LYS A 328 -10.39 -8.27 -21.05
C LYS A 328 -10.44 -7.94 -19.55
N PRO A 329 -11.46 -7.27 -19.00
CA PRO A 329 -11.53 -7.00 -17.56
C PRO A 329 -11.49 -8.28 -16.71
N PHE A 330 -12.04 -9.38 -17.20
CA PHE A 330 -12.08 -10.66 -16.49
C PHE A 330 -10.73 -11.39 -16.44
N GLU A 331 -9.74 -10.97 -17.25
CA GLU A 331 -8.35 -11.44 -17.09
C GLU A 331 -7.81 -11.19 -15.69
N MET A 332 -8.32 -10.18 -14.99
CA MET A 332 -7.96 -9.89 -13.60
C MET A 332 -8.21 -11.11 -12.70
N PHE A 333 -9.35 -11.78 -12.84
CA PHE A 333 -9.66 -12.97 -12.04
C PHE A 333 -8.71 -14.13 -12.38
N VAL A 334 -8.45 -14.36 -13.67
CA VAL A 334 -7.52 -15.41 -14.08
C VAL A 334 -6.11 -15.14 -13.54
N LYS A 335 -5.63 -13.88 -13.59
CA LYS A 335 -4.35 -13.48 -13.02
C LYS A 335 -4.27 -13.67 -11.49
N MET A 336 -5.39 -13.49 -10.78
CA MET A 336 -5.46 -13.69 -9.32
C MET A 336 -5.33 -15.17 -8.93
N TYR A 337 -5.92 -16.07 -9.72
CA TYR A 337 -5.85 -17.51 -9.45
C TYR A 337 -4.58 -18.17 -10.01
N GLY A 338 -3.98 -17.58 -11.02
CA GLY A 338 -2.82 -18.08 -11.73
C GLY A 338 -3.08 -18.18 -13.23
N LEU A 339 -2.08 -17.81 -14.03
CA LEU A 339 -2.19 -17.91 -15.49
C LEU A 339 -2.19 -19.39 -15.90
N PRO A 340 -3.01 -19.77 -16.91
CA PRO A 340 -2.96 -21.11 -17.47
C PRO A 340 -1.60 -21.35 -18.13
N SER A 341 -1.18 -22.61 -18.25
CA SER A 341 0.00 -22.97 -19.02
C SER A 341 -0.17 -22.57 -20.49
N TYR A 342 0.93 -22.33 -21.20
CA TYR A 342 0.91 -21.88 -22.60
C TYR A 342 0.09 -22.78 -23.54
N THR A 343 0.04 -24.08 -23.23
CA THR A 343 -0.70 -25.09 -24.01
C THR A 343 -2.15 -25.28 -23.60
N GLU A 344 -2.58 -24.67 -22.52
CA GLU A 344 -3.93 -24.79 -21.98
C GLU A 344 -4.90 -23.81 -22.65
N ILE A 345 -6.18 -24.11 -22.52
CA ILE A 345 -7.25 -23.24 -23.00
C ILE A 345 -7.38 -22.06 -22.02
N ASP A 346 -7.46 -20.84 -22.55
CA ASP A 346 -7.73 -19.65 -21.73
C ASP A 346 -9.15 -19.70 -21.13
N PRO A 347 -9.30 -19.78 -19.81
CA PRO A 347 -10.60 -19.83 -19.15
C PRO A 347 -11.32 -18.48 -19.07
N THR A 348 -10.68 -17.37 -19.44
CA THR A 348 -11.21 -16.01 -19.26
C THR A 348 -12.58 -15.82 -19.86
N GLY A 349 -12.79 -16.28 -21.09
CA GLY A 349 -14.09 -16.12 -21.78
C GLY A 349 -15.20 -16.92 -21.10
N ILE A 350 -14.90 -18.14 -20.66
CA ILE A 350 -15.86 -19.03 -19.99
C ILE A 350 -16.22 -18.43 -18.63
N LEU A 351 -15.20 -18.02 -17.87
CA LEU A 351 -15.37 -17.39 -16.57
C LEU A 351 -16.19 -16.09 -16.68
N ALA A 352 -15.93 -15.27 -17.69
CA ALA A 352 -16.69 -14.04 -17.93
C ALA A 352 -18.17 -14.33 -18.18
N VAL A 353 -18.49 -15.27 -19.07
CA VAL A 353 -19.88 -15.62 -19.42
C VAL A 353 -20.60 -16.19 -18.19
N THR A 354 -19.98 -17.12 -17.46
CA THR A 354 -20.59 -17.72 -16.27
C THR A 354 -20.80 -16.68 -15.18
N TYR A 355 -19.83 -15.81 -14.96
CA TYR A 355 -19.90 -14.75 -13.94
C TYR A 355 -21.00 -13.73 -14.24
N ILE A 356 -21.07 -13.25 -15.49
CA ILE A 356 -22.13 -12.34 -15.98
C ILE A 356 -23.49 -12.97 -15.81
N LEU A 357 -23.63 -14.22 -16.19
CA LEU A 357 -24.92 -14.96 -16.15
C LEU A 357 -25.39 -15.15 -14.70
N PHE A 358 -24.51 -15.66 -13.83
CA PHE A 358 -24.89 -15.91 -12.44
C PHE A 358 -25.22 -14.63 -11.68
N PHE A 359 -24.42 -13.58 -11.89
CA PHE A 359 -24.71 -12.29 -11.26
C PHE A 359 -26.08 -11.77 -11.68
N GLY A 360 -26.42 -11.85 -13.00
CA GLY A 360 -27.70 -11.43 -13.50
C GLY A 360 -28.87 -12.20 -12.89
N ILE A 361 -28.76 -13.53 -12.83
CA ILE A 361 -29.76 -14.40 -12.20
C ILE A 361 -29.94 -14.05 -10.71
N MET A 362 -28.85 -13.82 -10.02
CA MET A 362 -28.85 -13.53 -8.57
C MET A 362 -29.38 -12.13 -8.24
N PHE A 363 -29.03 -11.12 -9.05
CA PHE A 363 -29.25 -9.70 -8.72
C PHE A 363 -30.39 -9.06 -9.53
N GLY A 364 -31.09 -9.78 -10.38
CA GLY A 364 -32.13 -9.39 -11.33
C GLY A 364 -33.08 -8.24 -10.92
N ASP A 365 -32.58 -7.00 -10.92
CA ASP A 365 -33.34 -5.78 -10.69
C ASP A 365 -32.89 -4.69 -11.67
N VAL A 366 -33.81 -4.17 -12.49
CA VAL A 366 -33.51 -3.23 -13.59
C VAL A 366 -32.87 -1.92 -13.03
N GLY A 367 -33.52 -1.33 -12.02
CA GLY A 367 -33.08 -0.03 -11.51
C GLY A 367 -31.70 -0.06 -10.84
N GLN A 368 -31.53 -1.00 -9.92
CA GLN A 368 -30.27 -1.17 -9.20
C GLN A 368 -29.13 -1.59 -10.13
N SER A 369 -29.39 -2.54 -11.03
CA SER A 369 -28.41 -3.02 -12.02
C SER A 369 -27.99 -1.95 -13.00
N LEU A 370 -28.92 -1.06 -13.40
CA LEU A 370 -28.62 0.06 -14.29
C LEU A 370 -27.64 1.05 -13.59
N VAL A 371 -27.86 1.34 -12.33
CA VAL A 371 -26.94 2.18 -11.55
C VAL A 371 -25.56 1.54 -11.47
N LEU A 372 -25.50 0.22 -11.20
CA LEU A 372 -24.22 -0.52 -11.19
C LEU A 372 -23.54 -0.50 -12.56
N ALA A 373 -24.28 -0.70 -13.65
CA ALA A 373 -23.73 -0.65 -15.00
C ALA A 373 -23.10 0.71 -15.31
N ILE A 374 -23.83 1.79 -15.07
CA ILE A 374 -23.34 3.17 -15.31
C ILE A 374 -22.13 3.49 -14.44
N ALA A 375 -22.21 3.23 -13.14
CA ALA A 375 -21.10 3.48 -12.21
C ALA A 375 -19.85 2.65 -12.57
N GLY A 376 -20.02 1.37 -12.89
CA GLY A 376 -18.96 0.48 -13.32
C GLY A 376 -18.23 1.00 -14.57
N PHE A 377 -18.95 1.37 -15.61
CA PHE A 377 -18.34 1.90 -16.84
C PHE A 377 -17.68 3.27 -16.63
N ILE A 378 -18.23 4.14 -15.78
CA ILE A 378 -17.57 5.42 -15.43
C ILE A 378 -16.23 5.13 -14.75
N VAL A 379 -16.20 4.26 -13.74
CA VAL A 379 -14.96 3.89 -13.03
C VAL A 379 -13.95 3.25 -13.99
N TYR A 380 -14.40 2.35 -14.87
CA TYR A 380 -13.54 1.71 -15.88
C TYR A 380 -12.91 2.75 -16.82
N LYS A 381 -13.69 3.72 -17.29
CA LYS A 381 -13.22 4.75 -18.22
C LYS A 381 -12.30 5.79 -17.57
N VAL A 382 -12.65 6.23 -16.35
CA VAL A 382 -11.92 7.30 -15.63
C VAL A 382 -10.66 6.77 -14.95
N LYS A 383 -10.78 5.68 -14.18
CA LYS A 383 -9.69 5.11 -13.40
C LYS A 383 -8.96 3.96 -14.09
N LYS A 384 -9.48 3.47 -15.20
CA LYS A 384 -8.96 2.29 -15.94
C LYS A 384 -8.84 1.05 -15.05
N TRP A 385 -9.72 0.89 -14.09
CA TRP A 385 -9.75 -0.29 -13.23
C TRP A 385 -10.57 -1.39 -13.87
N ASP A 386 -9.99 -2.56 -14.06
CA ASP A 386 -10.65 -3.72 -14.67
C ASP A 386 -11.90 -4.14 -13.88
N LEU A 387 -11.88 -4.02 -12.54
CA LEU A 387 -13.04 -4.27 -11.70
C LEU A 387 -14.27 -3.42 -12.12
N GLY A 388 -14.06 -2.15 -12.49
CA GLY A 388 -15.13 -1.30 -12.99
C GLY A 388 -15.75 -1.84 -14.28
N GLY A 389 -14.93 -2.42 -15.17
CA GLY A 389 -15.41 -3.08 -16.39
C GLY A 389 -16.25 -4.32 -16.08
N ILE A 390 -15.83 -5.13 -15.11
CA ILE A 390 -16.60 -6.29 -14.63
C ILE A 390 -17.95 -5.85 -14.09
N VAL A 391 -17.97 -4.88 -13.16
CA VAL A 391 -19.19 -4.34 -12.54
C VAL A 391 -20.14 -3.78 -13.61
N GLY A 392 -19.59 -3.07 -14.61
CA GLY A 392 -20.37 -2.58 -15.73
C GLY A 392 -21.09 -3.68 -16.51
N MET A 393 -20.39 -4.77 -16.82
CA MET A 393 -20.96 -5.89 -17.60
C MET A 393 -21.95 -6.74 -16.80
N VAL A 394 -21.66 -7.01 -15.53
CA VAL A 394 -22.61 -7.74 -14.67
C VAL A 394 -23.86 -6.91 -14.39
N GLY A 395 -23.72 -5.57 -14.34
CA GLY A 395 -24.85 -4.66 -14.27
C GLY A 395 -25.77 -4.75 -15.48
N ILE A 396 -25.21 -4.86 -16.71
CA ILE A 396 -26.02 -5.08 -17.91
C ILE A 396 -26.82 -6.39 -17.81
N SER A 397 -26.19 -7.47 -17.36
CA SER A 397 -26.84 -8.76 -17.17
C SER A 397 -27.96 -8.65 -16.13
N GLY A 398 -27.73 -7.97 -15.02
CA GLY A 398 -28.74 -7.74 -13.99
C GLY A 398 -29.93 -6.93 -14.50
N VAL A 399 -29.74 -5.98 -15.44
CA VAL A 399 -30.85 -5.29 -16.13
C VAL A 399 -31.67 -6.28 -16.98
N ILE A 400 -31.02 -7.15 -17.75
CA ILE A 400 -31.70 -8.14 -18.56
C ILE A 400 -32.57 -9.09 -17.71
N PHE A 401 -31.96 -9.65 -16.65
CA PHE A 401 -32.67 -10.53 -15.72
C PHE A 401 -33.75 -9.78 -14.92
N GLY A 402 -33.50 -8.50 -14.58
CA GLY A 402 -34.49 -7.64 -13.95
C GLY A 402 -35.75 -7.44 -14.78
N PHE A 403 -35.62 -7.32 -16.12
CA PHE A 403 -36.78 -7.33 -17.01
C PHE A 403 -37.49 -8.69 -17.02
N ILE A 404 -36.75 -9.80 -16.97
CA ILE A 404 -37.34 -11.15 -16.92
C ILE A 404 -38.11 -11.35 -15.61
N TYR A 405 -37.58 -10.85 -14.49
CA TYR A 405 -38.21 -10.96 -13.17
C TYR A 405 -39.27 -9.88 -12.91
N GLY A 406 -39.31 -8.83 -13.73
CA GLY A 406 -40.23 -7.71 -13.58
C GLY A 406 -39.89 -6.78 -12.40
N SER A 407 -38.69 -6.80 -11.87
CA SER A 407 -38.29 -6.00 -10.71
C SER A 407 -37.64 -4.68 -11.11
N PHE A 408 -38.09 -3.58 -10.50
CA PHE A 408 -37.54 -2.24 -10.65
C PHE A 408 -37.41 -1.56 -9.28
N PHE A 409 -36.19 -1.40 -8.79
CA PHE A 409 -35.86 -0.93 -7.42
C PHE A 409 -36.64 -1.70 -6.34
N GLY A 410 -36.81 -3.01 -6.50
CA GLY A 410 -37.52 -3.88 -5.56
C GLY A 410 -39.06 -3.85 -5.72
N ASN A 411 -39.60 -3.11 -6.66
CA ASN A 411 -41.03 -3.13 -6.98
C ASN A 411 -41.28 -4.07 -8.15
N GLU A 412 -42.16 -5.08 -7.97
CA GLU A 412 -42.45 -6.15 -8.93
C GLU A 412 -43.72 -5.88 -9.79
N GLU A 413 -44.40 -4.74 -9.58
CA GLU A 413 -45.66 -4.42 -10.29
C GLU A 413 -45.41 -3.48 -11.48
N ILE A 414 -44.41 -2.60 -11.40
CA ILE A 414 -44.19 -1.53 -12.39
C ILE A 414 -43.90 -2.08 -13.79
N ILE A 415 -43.01 -3.07 -13.92
CA ILE A 415 -42.61 -3.61 -15.22
C ILE A 415 -43.70 -4.46 -15.85
N PRO A 416 -44.37 -5.41 -15.16
CA PRO A 416 -45.48 -6.17 -15.68
C PRO A 416 -46.64 -5.29 -16.15
N GLU A 417 -47.01 -4.27 -15.41
CA GLU A 417 -48.07 -3.32 -15.80
C GLU A 417 -47.70 -2.52 -17.06
N LEU A 418 -46.45 -2.06 -17.16
CA LEU A 418 -46.00 -1.23 -18.28
C LEU A 418 -45.85 -2.01 -19.58
N PHE A 419 -45.39 -3.26 -19.53
CA PHE A 419 -45.05 -4.08 -20.70
C PHE A 419 -46.05 -5.19 -20.97
N HIS A 420 -47.13 -5.36 -20.18
CA HIS A 420 -48.14 -6.42 -20.28
C HIS A 420 -47.53 -7.83 -20.41
N THR A 421 -46.43 -8.09 -19.71
CA THR A 421 -45.69 -9.35 -19.74
C THR A 421 -45.91 -10.15 -18.47
N THR A 422 -45.96 -11.49 -18.58
CA THR A 422 -45.92 -12.38 -17.42
C THR A 422 -44.49 -12.48 -16.96
N ALA A 423 -44.15 -11.80 -15.88
CA ALA A 423 -42.84 -11.92 -15.25
C ALA A 423 -42.69 -13.25 -14.52
N LEU A 424 -41.52 -13.87 -14.62
CA LEU A 424 -41.12 -15.00 -13.77
C LEU A 424 -40.82 -14.45 -12.37
N ASN A 425 -41.78 -14.60 -11.46
CA ASN A 425 -41.55 -14.12 -10.08
C ASN A 425 -40.76 -15.17 -9.26
N PRO A 426 -39.48 -14.89 -8.90
CA PRO A 426 -38.65 -15.85 -8.16
C PRO A 426 -39.23 -16.24 -6.81
N MET A 427 -40.03 -15.36 -6.19
CA MET A 427 -40.65 -15.61 -4.89
C MET A 427 -41.82 -16.61 -4.98
N ASN A 428 -42.51 -16.64 -6.10
CA ASN A 428 -43.63 -17.54 -6.28
C ASN A 428 -43.25 -18.93 -6.82
N GLU A 429 -42.06 -19.01 -7.49
CA GLU A 429 -41.57 -20.23 -8.12
C GLU A 429 -40.24 -20.69 -7.57
N ILE A 430 -40.08 -20.68 -6.26
CA ILE A 430 -38.81 -20.99 -5.56
C ILE A 430 -38.24 -22.37 -5.95
N ALA A 431 -39.11 -23.39 -6.06
CA ALA A 431 -38.70 -24.75 -6.42
C ALA A 431 -38.10 -24.84 -7.83
N LEU A 432 -38.70 -24.11 -8.80
CA LEU A 432 -38.20 -24.05 -10.19
C LEU A 432 -36.86 -23.33 -10.25
N MET A 433 -36.75 -22.19 -9.56
CA MET A 433 -35.50 -21.41 -9.50
C MET A 433 -34.40 -22.20 -8.84
N LEU A 434 -34.64 -22.85 -7.69
CA LEU A 434 -33.67 -23.68 -6.99
C LEU A 434 -33.25 -24.87 -7.87
N GLY A 435 -34.15 -25.58 -8.48
CA GLY A 435 -33.87 -26.69 -9.41
C GLY A 435 -33.05 -26.23 -10.62
N GLY A 436 -33.40 -25.10 -11.20
CA GLY A 436 -32.67 -24.51 -12.33
C GLY A 436 -31.22 -24.11 -11.99
N THR A 437 -30.99 -23.45 -10.83
CA THR A 437 -29.69 -23.04 -10.40
C THR A 437 -28.78 -24.23 -10.02
N ILE A 438 -29.34 -25.25 -9.36
CA ILE A 438 -28.62 -26.50 -9.07
C ILE A 438 -28.24 -27.22 -10.36
N GLY A 439 -29.19 -27.36 -11.32
CA GLY A 439 -28.97 -27.96 -12.63
C GLY A 439 -27.85 -27.24 -13.41
N MET A 440 -27.86 -25.90 -13.40
CA MET A 440 -26.82 -25.08 -14.02
C MET A 440 -25.47 -25.27 -13.35
N GLY A 441 -25.42 -25.36 -12.02
CA GLY A 441 -24.18 -25.65 -11.27
C GLY A 441 -23.59 -27.00 -11.67
N VAL A 442 -24.39 -28.04 -11.76
CA VAL A 442 -23.97 -29.38 -12.19
C VAL A 442 -23.41 -29.35 -13.64
N LEU A 443 -24.10 -28.64 -14.54
CA LEU A 443 -23.62 -28.50 -15.93
C LEU A 443 -22.25 -27.82 -16.01
N ILE A 444 -22.02 -26.78 -15.23
CA ILE A 444 -20.70 -26.08 -15.19
C ILE A 444 -19.61 -26.98 -14.63
N ILE A 445 -19.90 -27.78 -13.60
CA ILE A 445 -18.93 -28.73 -13.05
C ILE A 445 -18.56 -29.78 -14.12
N ILE A 446 -19.57 -30.36 -14.82
CA ILE A 446 -19.33 -31.32 -15.89
C ILE A 446 -18.52 -30.66 -17.01
N PHE A 447 -18.86 -29.45 -17.41
CA PHE A 447 -18.13 -28.71 -18.43
C PHE A 447 -16.66 -28.45 -18.01
N GLY A 448 -16.41 -28.08 -16.76
CA GLY A 448 -15.06 -27.92 -16.20
C GLY A 448 -14.25 -29.22 -16.24
N MET A 449 -14.89 -30.36 -15.93
CA MET A 449 -14.25 -31.68 -16.04
C MET A 449 -13.89 -32.01 -17.48
N VAL A 450 -14.75 -31.74 -18.45
CA VAL A 450 -14.49 -31.93 -19.88
C VAL A 450 -13.31 -31.07 -20.34
N LEU A 451 -13.27 -29.80 -19.96
CA LEU A 451 -12.14 -28.91 -20.26
C LEU A 451 -10.82 -29.42 -19.67
N ASN A 452 -10.83 -29.94 -18.46
CA ASN A 452 -9.65 -30.53 -17.83
C ASN A 452 -9.14 -31.77 -18.62
N VAL A 453 -10.05 -32.61 -19.09
CA VAL A 453 -9.69 -33.76 -19.95
C VAL A 453 -9.06 -33.29 -21.27
N ILE A 454 -9.62 -32.25 -21.90
CA ILE A 454 -9.07 -31.67 -23.12
C ILE A 454 -7.66 -31.13 -22.89
N ASN A 455 -7.49 -30.32 -21.83
CA ASN A 455 -6.19 -29.73 -21.47
C ASN A 455 -5.13 -30.83 -21.21
N ARG A 456 -5.47 -31.88 -20.47
CA ARG A 456 -4.56 -32.99 -20.21
C ARG A 456 -4.16 -33.75 -21.51
N ARG A 457 -5.07 -33.94 -22.42
CA ARG A 457 -4.75 -34.54 -23.73
C ARG A 457 -3.77 -33.70 -24.53
N THR A 458 -3.97 -32.39 -24.57
CA THR A 458 -3.12 -31.45 -25.29
C THR A 458 -1.73 -31.36 -24.66
N SER A 459 -1.64 -31.42 -23.33
CA SER A 459 -0.37 -31.45 -22.60
C SER A 459 0.38 -32.78 -22.70
N SER A 460 -0.31 -33.91 -22.85
CA SER A 460 0.30 -35.24 -22.92
C SER A 460 0.77 -35.64 -24.34
N CYS A 461 0.34 -34.92 -25.38
CA CYS A 461 0.75 -35.14 -26.76
C CYS A 461 2.01 -34.37 -27.17
N ARG A 462 2.65 -33.64 -26.27
CA ARG A 462 3.91 -32.93 -26.41
C ARG A 462 4.89 -33.37 -25.34
#